data_d3d626b1140af88d0c452a733afd810f
#
_entry.id   d3d626b1140af88d0c452a733afd810f
#
_cell.length_a   1.000
_cell.length_b   1.000
_cell.length_c   1.000
_cell.angle_alpha   90.00
_cell.angle_beta   90.00
_cell.angle_gamma   90.00
#
_symmetry.space_group_name_H-M   'P 1'
#
loop_
_entity.id
_entity.type
_entity.pdbx_description
1 polymer ?
#
loop_
_entity_poly.entity_id
_entity_poly.type
_entity_poly.pdbx_seq_one_letter_code
_entity_poly.pdbx_strand_id
1 'polypeptide(L)'
;MIENSPKYKHSKNLISSIYLFFILTLIIGFIIANTQFLGNSRDYNNYIQIFSGEEGGGILELFYRGLMLITTNHKTIIFIILTCSFFIKARFLANYSRNFSGLSLFFIYYACVALWVLDYTQFRNGLCISILMFSVYYLFINKANYFYFSVLCAIATHWSALPFLLLYPFVYSSKIRHLGYFVFSVLVLLAISGEGKEFIYFIRNFGVGQKIGNEAGVNLINSLSLTAITWFIISYISSIGNERRFLRLFFCYGVMQYVTFSLFSLPVMAFRILEMYFFLMLTIGVFIKQKKNYYFIFFKLLILFYLTYYYHMVFGVINVSG
;
A
#
# COMPACT_ATOMS: atom_id res chain seq x y z
N MET A 1 16.15 7.10 21.61
CA MET A 1 16.91 5.84 21.75
C MET A 1 15.92 4.71 21.97
N ILE A 2 15.67 3.90 20.96
CA ILE A 2 15.02 2.58 21.09
C ILE A 2 16.10 1.57 20.74
N GLU A 3 17.15 1.56 21.60
CA GLU A 3 18.15 0.52 21.58
C GLU A 3 17.56 -0.73 22.24
N ASN A 4 17.74 -1.85 21.59
CA ASN A 4 17.33 -3.19 22.04
C ASN A 4 15.81 -3.42 22.13
N SER A 5 15.11 -3.34 20.99
CA SER A 5 13.80 -4.00 20.96
C SER A 5 14.05 -5.52 21.01
N PRO A 6 13.66 -6.22 22.09
CA PRO A 6 13.83 -7.66 22.17
C PRO A 6 13.12 -8.29 20.96
N LYS A 7 13.85 -9.15 20.22
CA LYS A 7 13.22 -10.01 19.21
C LYS A 7 12.15 -10.80 19.94
N TYR A 8 10.90 -10.53 19.61
CA TYR A 8 9.80 -11.28 20.21
C TYR A 8 9.92 -12.71 19.70
N LYS A 9 10.22 -13.65 20.61
CA LYS A 9 10.32 -15.06 20.27
C LYS A 9 8.88 -15.58 20.11
N HIS A 10 8.35 -15.54 18.89
CA HIS A 10 7.09 -16.21 18.59
C HIS A 10 7.22 -17.71 18.84
N SER A 11 6.12 -18.32 19.28
CA SER A 11 6.07 -19.79 19.31
C SER A 11 6.33 -20.33 17.89
N LYS A 12 7.06 -21.42 17.77
CA LYS A 12 7.31 -22.06 16.47
C LYS A 12 5.99 -22.31 15.71
N ASN A 13 4.93 -22.64 16.43
CA ASN A 13 3.61 -22.90 15.88
C ASN A 13 2.99 -21.68 15.19
N LEU A 14 3.14 -20.45 15.76
CA LEU A 14 2.64 -19.24 15.13
C LEU A 14 3.39 -18.92 13.83
N ILE A 15 4.71 -19.08 13.85
CA ILE A 15 5.54 -18.88 12.65
C ILE A 15 5.12 -19.85 11.55
N SER A 16 4.97 -21.14 11.88
CA SER A 16 4.51 -22.16 10.94
C SER A 16 3.12 -21.86 10.38
N SER A 17 2.19 -21.39 11.23
CA SER A 17 0.84 -21.01 10.79
C SER A 17 0.85 -19.82 9.83
N ILE A 18 1.73 -18.83 10.04
CA ILE A 18 1.88 -17.69 9.12
C ILE A 18 2.35 -18.17 7.74
N TYR A 19 3.39 -19.00 7.68
CA TYR A 19 3.87 -19.53 6.41
C TYR A 19 2.84 -20.42 5.73
N LEU A 20 2.18 -21.29 6.47
CA LEU A 20 1.12 -22.16 5.94
C LEU A 20 -0.02 -21.35 5.33
N PHE A 21 -0.46 -20.26 5.98
CA PHE A 21 -1.47 -19.36 5.44
C PHE A 21 -1.06 -18.81 4.06
N PHE A 22 0.17 -18.29 3.92
CA PHE A 22 0.63 -17.75 2.64
C PHE A 22 0.88 -18.83 1.59
N ILE A 23 1.31 -20.02 1.96
CA ILE A 23 1.42 -21.15 1.04
C ILE A 23 0.03 -21.53 0.50
N LEU A 24 -0.98 -21.63 1.38
CA LEU A 24 -2.35 -21.95 0.96
C LEU A 24 -2.92 -20.83 0.05
N THR A 25 -2.69 -19.56 0.38
CA THR A 25 -3.12 -18.45 -0.50
C THR A 25 -2.39 -18.47 -1.84
N LEU A 26 -1.12 -18.86 -1.89
CA LEU A 26 -0.37 -19.03 -3.14
C LEU A 26 -0.94 -20.18 -3.99
N ILE A 27 -1.27 -21.32 -3.38
CA ILE A 27 -1.88 -22.45 -4.08
C ILE A 27 -3.24 -22.05 -4.65
N ILE A 28 -4.09 -21.41 -3.85
CA ILE A 28 -5.38 -20.88 -4.30
C ILE A 28 -5.17 -19.90 -5.44
N GLY A 29 -4.21 -18.98 -5.31
CA GLY A 29 -3.85 -18.01 -6.35
C GLY A 29 -3.40 -18.67 -7.64
N PHE A 30 -2.62 -19.74 -7.57
CA PHE A 30 -2.22 -20.52 -8.73
C PHE A 30 -3.41 -21.21 -9.41
N ILE A 31 -4.33 -21.79 -8.65
CA ILE A 31 -5.56 -22.36 -9.17
C ILE A 31 -6.40 -21.30 -9.87
N ILE A 32 -6.60 -20.16 -9.22
CA ILE A 32 -7.35 -19.01 -9.76
C ILE A 32 -6.68 -18.46 -11.01
N ALA A 33 -5.34 -18.39 -11.06
CA ALA A 33 -4.59 -17.92 -12.22
C ALA A 33 -4.75 -18.83 -13.45
N ASN A 34 -4.96 -20.11 -13.25
CA ASN A 34 -5.21 -21.07 -14.34
C ASN A 34 -6.70 -21.16 -14.73
N THR A 35 -7.61 -20.64 -13.91
CA THR A 35 -9.00 -20.46 -14.27
C THR A 35 -9.20 -19.07 -14.90
N GLN A 36 -10.31 -18.84 -15.60
CA GLN A 36 -10.60 -17.55 -16.25
C GLN A 36 -10.75 -16.36 -15.29
N PHE A 37 -10.60 -16.56 -14.00
CA PHE A 37 -10.81 -15.53 -12.98
C PHE A 37 -9.87 -14.34 -13.13
N LEU A 38 -8.57 -14.57 -13.41
CA LEU A 38 -7.63 -13.48 -13.68
C LEU A 38 -7.93 -12.77 -15.01
N GLY A 39 -8.48 -13.46 -15.99
CA GLY A 39 -8.92 -12.87 -17.26
C GLY A 39 -10.01 -11.82 -17.12
N ASN A 40 -10.73 -11.81 -16.00
CA ASN A 40 -11.81 -10.87 -15.71
C ASN A 40 -11.35 -9.70 -14.81
N SER A 41 -10.11 -9.65 -14.36
CA SER A 41 -9.61 -8.50 -13.61
C SER A 41 -9.36 -7.32 -14.55
N ARG A 42 -9.72 -6.08 -14.11
CA ARG A 42 -9.55 -4.85 -14.90
C ARG A 42 -8.11 -4.64 -15.40
N ASP A 43 -7.14 -5.09 -14.64
CA ASP A 43 -5.71 -4.88 -14.94
C ASP A 43 -5.08 -6.05 -15.71
N TYR A 44 -5.74 -7.19 -15.83
CA TYR A 44 -5.16 -8.38 -16.45
C TYR A 44 -4.77 -8.18 -17.91
N ASN A 45 -5.65 -7.62 -18.72
CA ASN A 45 -5.38 -7.33 -20.12
C ASN A 45 -4.24 -6.30 -20.29
N ASN A 46 -4.20 -5.29 -19.41
CA ASN A 46 -3.10 -4.32 -19.39
C ASN A 46 -1.75 -5.01 -19.11
N TYR A 47 -1.74 -6.00 -18.21
CA TYR A 47 -0.52 -6.75 -17.91
C TYR A 47 -0.08 -7.67 -19.04
N ILE A 48 -1.02 -8.32 -19.74
CA ILE A 48 -0.69 -9.11 -20.92
C ILE A 48 -0.02 -8.22 -21.97
N GLN A 49 -0.62 -7.07 -22.29
CA GLN A 49 -0.07 -6.12 -23.27
C GLN A 49 1.31 -5.59 -22.86
N ILE A 50 1.52 -5.29 -21.57
CA ILE A 50 2.81 -4.85 -21.04
C ILE A 50 3.86 -5.95 -21.17
N PHE A 51 3.51 -7.21 -20.86
CA PHE A 51 4.47 -8.33 -20.87
C PHE A 51 4.64 -8.96 -22.25
N SER A 52 3.71 -8.76 -23.20
CA SER A 52 3.88 -9.15 -24.61
C SER A 52 4.74 -8.14 -25.40
N GLY A 53 4.97 -6.96 -24.84
CA GLY A 53 5.70 -5.89 -25.53
C GLY A 53 4.88 -5.16 -26.59
N GLU A 54 3.57 -5.41 -26.68
CA GLU A 54 2.68 -4.81 -27.67
C GLU A 54 2.34 -3.34 -27.37
N GLU A 55 2.41 -2.92 -26.13
CA GLU A 55 2.20 -1.52 -25.77
C GLU A 55 3.54 -0.77 -25.71
N GLY A 56 3.63 0.26 -26.58
CA GLY A 56 4.73 1.20 -26.61
C GLY A 56 4.93 1.91 -25.27
N GLY A 57 5.84 1.38 -24.49
CA GLY A 57 6.76 2.13 -23.72
C GLY A 57 6.30 3.04 -22.62
N GLY A 58 5.39 2.64 -21.76
CA GLY A 58 5.47 3.15 -20.40
C GLY A 58 6.82 2.73 -19.80
N ILE A 59 7.45 3.57 -18.96
CA ILE A 59 8.68 3.21 -18.25
C ILE A 59 8.34 2.00 -17.36
N LEU A 60 8.60 0.80 -17.89
CA LEU A 60 8.42 -0.42 -17.12
C LEU A 60 9.46 -0.42 -15.99
N GLU A 61 9.03 -0.71 -14.79
CA GLU A 61 9.89 -0.75 -13.63
C GLU A 61 11.02 -1.79 -13.80
N LEU A 62 12.20 -1.47 -13.29
CA LEU A 62 13.43 -2.24 -13.48
C LEU A 62 13.27 -3.74 -13.13
N PHE A 63 12.50 -4.03 -12.09
CA PHE A 63 12.27 -5.40 -11.65
C PHE A 63 11.58 -6.25 -12.74
N TYR A 64 10.55 -5.72 -13.38
CA TYR A 64 9.81 -6.45 -14.41
C TYR A 64 10.60 -6.57 -15.72
N ARG A 65 11.37 -5.56 -16.06
CA ARG A 65 12.32 -5.66 -17.19
C ARG A 65 13.30 -6.79 -16.96
N GLY A 66 13.83 -6.92 -15.74
CA GLY A 66 14.70 -8.04 -15.38
C GLY A 66 13.99 -9.40 -15.52
N LEU A 67 12.74 -9.52 -15.10
CA LEU A 67 11.97 -10.76 -15.25
C LEU A 67 11.70 -11.10 -16.73
N MET A 68 11.40 -10.10 -17.55
CA MET A 68 11.17 -10.32 -19.01
C MET A 68 12.43 -10.79 -19.74
N LEU A 69 13.62 -10.50 -19.23
CA LEU A 69 14.87 -11.09 -19.76
C LEU A 69 15.00 -12.59 -19.45
N ILE A 70 14.34 -13.06 -18.39
CA ILE A 70 14.38 -14.46 -17.95
C ILE A 70 13.29 -15.29 -18.65
N THR A 71 12.09 -14.73 -18.79
CA THR A 71 10.95 -15.40 -19.40
C THR A 71 9.98 -14.41 -20.04
N THR A 72 9.44 -14.78 -21.18
CA THR A 72 8.37 -14.03 -21.88
C THR A 72 6.97 -14.53 -21.49
N ASN A 73 6.88 -15.62 -20.74
CA ASN A 73 5.59 -16.18 -20.34
C ASN A 73 5.00 -15.35 -19.19
N HIS A 74 3.96 -14.57 -19.51
CA HIS A 74 3.27 -13.69 -18.55
C HIS A 74 2.75 -14.42 -17.31
N LYS A 75 2.25 -15.67 -17.42
CA LYS A 75 1.79 -16.47 -16.29
C LYS A 75 2.93 -16.79 -15.31
N THR A 76 4.10 -17.12 -15.85
CA THR A 76 5.30 -17.35 -15.04
C THR A 76 5.75 -16.08 -14.32
N ILE A 77 5.72 -14.94 -15.00
CA ILE A 77 6.07 -13.64 -14.40
C ILE A 77 5.11 -13.33 -13.24
N ILE A 78 3.81 -13.45 -13.46
CA ILE A 78 2.79 -13.21 -12.41
C ILE A 78 3.01 -14.16 -11.22
N PHE A 79 3.27 -15.44 -11.47
CA PHE A 79 3.53 -16.42 -10.41
C PHE A 79 4.76 -16.07 -9.59
N ILE A 80 5.86 -15.65 -10.22
CA ILE A 80 7.07 -15.19 -9.52
C ILE A 80 6.75 -13.98 -8.64
N ILE A 81 6.01 -12.99 -9.16
CA ILE A 81 5.65 -11.78 -8.43
C ILE A 81 4.82 -12.12 -7.19
N LEU A 82 3.79 -12.96 -7.35
CA LEU A 82 2.93 -13.39 -6.24
C LEU A 82 3.72 -14.15 -5.19
N THR A 83 4.59 -15.07 -5.63
CA THR A 83 5.45 -15.85 -4.71
C THR A 83 6.36 -14.93 -3.91
N CYS A 84 7.02 -13.98 -4.55
CA CYS A 84 7.85 -12.98 -3.89
C CYS A 84 7.03 -12.13 -2.89
N SER A 85 5.86 -11.63 -3.32
CA SER A 85 4.97 -10.83 -2.48
C SER A 85 4.56 -11.58 -1.22
N PHE A 86 4.11 -12.82 -1.35
CA PHE A 86 3.66 -13.65 -0.24
C PHE A 86 4.80 -14.02 0.71
N PHE A 87 5.95 -14.42 0.16
CA PHE A 87 7.12 -14.72 0.98
C PHE A 87 7.62 -13.53 1.78
N ILE A 88 7.66 -12.34 1.19
CA ILE A 88 8.07 -11.10 1.85
C ILE A 88 7.10 -10.76 2.99
N LYS A 89 5.77 -10.84 2.77
CA LYS A 89 4.75 -10.63 3.81
C LYS A 89 4.89 -11.65 4.95
N ALA A 90 5.00 -12.94 4.62
CA ALA A 90 5.16 -14.00 5.61
C ALA A 90 6.42 -13.75 6.47
N ARG A 91 7.54 -13.44 5.83
CA ARG A 91 8.80 -13.15 6.49
C ARG A 91 8.71 -11.93 7.41
N PHE A 92 8.04 -10.87 6.94
CA PHE A 92 7.80 -9.68 7.75
C PHE A 92 6.98 -10.02 8.99
N LEU A 93 5.82 -10.64 8.83
CA LEU A 93 4.92 -10.96 9.94
C LEU A 93 5.56 -11.92 10.93
N ALA A 94 6.27 -12.94 10.46
CA ALA A 94 6.96 -13.90 11.32
C ALA A 94 8.05 -13.26 12.19
N ASN A 95 8.74 -12.24 11.68
CA ASN A 95 9.86 -11.62 12.41
C ASN A 95 9.46 -10.42 13.26
N TYR A 96 8.43 -9.67 12.86
CA TYR A 96 8.18 -8.33 13.42
C TYR A 96 6.80 -8.18 14.09
N SER A 97 5.91 -9.17 14.00
CA SER A 97 4.64 -9.07 14.71
C SER A 97 4.86 -9.14 16.23
N ARG A 98 4.27 -8.20 16.95
CA ARG A 98 4.36 -8.08 18.40
C ARG A 98 2.99 -7.99 19.06
N ASN A 99 1.98 -7.66 18.29
CA ASN A 99 0.63 -7.43 18.74
C ASN A 99 -0.30 -8.45 18.08
N PHE A 100 -0.78 -9.42 18.88
CA PHE A 100 -1.65 -10.47 18.39
C PHE A 100 -2.95 -9.93 17.79
N SER A 101 -3.59 -8.96 18.44
CA SER A 101 -4.82 -8.36 17.91
C SER A 101 -4.57 -7.60 16.60
N GLY A 102 -3.44 -6.90 16.49
CA GLY A 102 -3.03 -6.26 15.24
C GLY A 102 -2.77 -7.29 14.14
N LEU A 103 -2.13 -8.40 14.47
CA LEU A 103 -1.89 -9.50 13.54
C LEU A 103 -3.21 -10.14 13.05
N SER A 104 -4.16 -10.39 13.94
CA SER A 104 -5.47 -10.94 13.58
C SER A 104 -6.24 -9.99 12.67
N LEU A 105 -6.28 -8.69 12.97
CA LEU A 105 -6.90 -7.67 12.12
C LEU A 105 -6.23 -7.58 10.75
N PHE A 106 -4.90 -7.70 10.70
CA PHE A 106 -4.16 -7.74 9.45
C PHE A 106 -4.60 -8.94 8.60
N PHE A 107 -4.66 -10.15 9.16
CA PHE A 107 -5.08 -11.34 8.41
C PHE A 107 -6.53 -11.27 7.94
N ILE A 108 -7.44 -10.74 8.75
CA ILE A 108 -8.84 -10.53 8.34
C ILE A 108 -8.90 -9.59 7.13
N TYR A 109 -8.26 -8.43 7.22
CA TYR A 109 -8.22 -7.48 6.10
C TYR A 109 -7.55 -8.08 4.87
N TYR A 110 -6.43 -8.76 5.08
CA TYR A 110 -5.68 -9.38 3.99
C TYR A 110 -6.53 -10.41 3.24
N ALA A 111 -7.14 -11.34 3.94
CA ALA A 111 -7.96 -12.39 3.33
C ALA A 111 -9.23 -11.83 2.66
N CYS A 112 -9.88 -10.84 3.28
CA CYS A 112 -11.14 -10.32 2.79
C CYS A 112 -10.99 -9.25 1.70
N VAL A 113 -9.90 -8.49 1.69
CA VAL A 113 -9.74 -7.33 0.79
C VAL A 113 -8.40 -7.35 0.06
N ALA A 114 -7.28 -7.29 0.80
CA ALA A 114 -5.99 -6.99 0.20
C ALA A 114 -5.49 -8.09 -0.74
N LEU A 115 -5.78 -9.35 -0.45
CA LEU A 115 -5.46 -10.48 -1.32
C LEU A 115 -6.06 -10.29 -2.71
N TRP A 116 -7.32 -9.90 -2.77
CA TRP A 116 -8.08 -9.72 -4.00
C TRP A 116 -7.69 -8.46 -4.75
N VAL A 117 -7.62 -7.33 -4.03
CA VAL A 117 -7.32 -6.01 -4.63
C VAL A 117 -5.85 -5.88 -5.01
N LEU A 118 -4.94 -6.20 -4.09
CA LEU A 118 -3.51 -5.92 -4.26
C LEU A 118 -2.76 -7.07 -4.93
N ASP A 119 -2.97 -8.31 -4.46
CA ASP A 119 -2.16 -9.42 -4.97
C ASP A 119 -2.75 -10.04 -6.24
N TYR A 120 -4.07 -10.18 -6.35
CA TYR A 120 -4.68 -10.80 -7.53
C TYR A 120 -5.10 -9.83 -8.64
N THR A 121 -5.35 -8.57 -8.30
CA THR A 121 -5.71 -7.57 -9.32
C THR A 121 -4.53 -6.65 -9.64
N GLN A 122 -3.91 -6.08 -8.61
CA GLN A 122 -2.81 -5.11 -8.72
C GLN A 122 -1.48 -5.72 -8.25
N PHE A 123 -1.09 -6.91 -8.74
CA PHE A 123 0.04 -7.68 -8.20
C PHE A 123 1.37 -6.92 -8.15
N ARG A 124 1.62 -5.96 -9.07
CA ARG A 124 2.80 -5.07 -8.99
C ARG A 124 2.75 -4.18 -7.75
N ASN A 125 1.59 -3.62 -7.47
CA ASN A 125 1.36 -2.82 -6.26
C ASN A 125 1.42 -3.70 -5.00
N GLY A 126 0.91 -4.92 -5.05
CA GLY A 126 0.98 -5.91 -3.98
C GLY A 126 2.43 -6.23 -3.58
N LEU A 127 3.31 -6.45 -4.55
CA LEU A 127 4.74 -6.68 -4.29
C LEU A 127 5.42 -5.42 -3.72
N CYS A 128 5.14 -4.26 -4.29
CA CYS A 128 5.65 -2.98 -3.81
C CYS A 128 5.29 -2.75 -2.34
N ILE A 129 4.03 -2.91 -1.97
CA ILE A 129 3.55 -2.75 -0.60
C ILE A 129 4.19 -3.77 0.34
N SER A 130 4.42 -5.01 -0.12
CA SER A 130 5.11 -6.03 0.69
C SER A 130 6.51 -5.58 1.11
N ILE A 131 7.23 -4.94 0.21
CA ILE A 131 8.55 -4.37 0.49
C ILE A 131 8.44 -3.14 1.40
N LEU A 132 7.44 -2.27 1.17
CA LEU A 132 7.20 -1.09 2.00
C LEU A 132 6.83 -1.44 3.46
N MET A 133 6.31 -2.64 3.75
CA MET A 133 6.12 -3.10 5.13
C MET A 133 7.45 -3.05 5.92
N PHE A 134 8.56 -3.50 5.31
CA PHE A 134 9.89 -3.40 5.91
C PHE A 134 10.35 -1.95 6.03
N SER A 135 10.08 -1.12 5.02
CA SER A 135 10.44 0.31 5.07
C SER A 135 9.80 1.00 6.27
N VAL A 136 8.50 0.78 6.48
CA VAL A 136 7.78 1.39 7.61
C VAL A 136 8.28 0.89 8.97
N TYR A 137 8.66 -0.38 9.07
CA TYR A 137 9.29 -0.91 10.27
C TYR A 137 10.67 -0.28 10.51
N TYR A 138 11.52 -0.19 9.48
CA TYR A 138 12.84 0.46 9.60
C TYR A 138 12.72 1.96 9.88
N LEU A 139 11.72 2.62 9.33
CA LEU A 139 11.36 3.98 9.70
C LEU A 139 11.04 4.06 11.21
N PHE A 140 10.20 3.17 11.72
CA PHE A 140 9.80 3.15 13.13
C PHE A 140 10.99 2.99 14.09
N ILE A 141 11.93 2.10 13.75
CA ILE A 141 13.15 1.87 14.58
C ILE A 141 14.31 2.80 14.24
N ASN A 142 14.08 3.84 13.41
CA ASN A 142 15.07 4.87 13.04
C ASN A 142 16.34 4.30 12.36
N LYS A 143 16.17 3.37 11.42
CA LYS A 143 17.27 2.77 10.64
C LYS A 143 17.26 3.30 9.21
N ALA A 144 17.87 4.49 8.98
CA ALA A 144 17.82 5.20 7.71
C ALA A 144 18.28 4.35 6.51
N ASN A 145 19.43 3.71 6.60
CA ASN A 145 20.01 2.95 5.47
C ASN A 145 19.07 1.81 5.03
N TYR A 146 18.52 1.05 5.98
CA TYR A 146 17.58 -0.03 5.67
C TYR A 146 16.24 0.50 5.13
N PHE A 147 15.80 1.66 5.65
CA PHE A 147 14.62 2.33 5.14
C PHE A 147 14.80 2.70 3.66
N TYR A 148 15.86 3.45 3.34
CA TYR A 148 16.09 3.88 1.95
C TYR A 148 16.33 2.71 1.02
N PHE A 149 17.08 1.71 1.42
CA PHE A 149 17.28 0.49 0.63
C PHE A 149 15.94 -0.18 0.30
N SER A 150 15.09 -0.38 1.30
CA SER A 150 13.78 -1.01 1.05
C SER A 150 12.84 -0.14 0.23
N VAL A 151 12.87 1.21 0.38
CA VAL A 151 12.11 2.11 -0.49
C VAL A 151 12.60 2.05 -1.94
N LEU A 152 13.92 2.03 -2.16
CA LEU A 152 14.48 1.89 -3.52
C LEU A 152 14.09 0.56 -4.17
N CYS A 153 14.11 -0.54 -3.41
CA CYS A 153 13.60 -1.82 -3.88
C CYS A 153 12.10 -1.74 -4.23
N ALA A 154 11.29 -1.05 -3.43
CA ALA A 154 9.87 -0.84 -3.72
C ALA A 154 9.66 -0.01 -4.99
N ILE A 155 10.44 1.05 -5.20
CA ILE A 155 10.40 1.88 -6.42
C ILE A 155 10.76 1.02 -7.66
N ALA A 156 11.73 0.14 -7.55
CA ALA A 156 12.10 -0.76 -8.64
C ALA A 156 10.94 -1.71 -9.04
N THR A 157 9.98 -1.95 -8.13
CA THR A 157 8.78 -2.74 -8.41
C THR A 157 7.56 -1.89 -8.77
N HIS A 158 7.45 -0.66 -8.27
CA HIS A 158 6.35 0.24 -8.62
C HIS A 158 6.65 1.70 -8.29
N TRP A 159 6.52 2.59 -9.28
CA TRP A 159 6.78 4.02 -9.17
C TRP A 159 5.95 4.73 -8.08
N SER A 160 4.80 4.20 -7.71
CA SER A 160 3.98 4.76 -6.61
C SER A 160 4.68 4.78 -5.25
N ALA A 161 5.79 4.05 -5.09
CA ALA A 161 6.63 4.13 -3.90
C ALA A 161 7.56 5.35 -3.86
N LEU A 162 7.75 6.06 -4.97
CA LEU A 162 8.66 7.22 -5.04
C LEU A 162 8.41 8.27 -3.93
N PRO A 163 7.16 8.65 -3.63
CA PRO A 163 6.90 9.61 -2.57
C PRO A 163 7.40 9.16 -1.19
N PHE A 164 7.56 7.86 -0.93
CA PHE A 164 8.05 7.37 0.36
C PHE A 164 9.50 7.76 0.66
N LEU A 165 10.31 8.16 -0.34
CA LEU A 165 11.67 8.64 -0.10
C LEU A 165 11.71 9.83 0.87
N LEU A 166 10.72 10.70 0.82
CA LEU A 166 10.64 11.89 1.68
C LEU A 166 10.03 11.59 3.06
N LEU A 167 9.50 10.39 3.29
CA LEU A 167 8.85 10.06 4.54
C LEU A 167 9.83 10.03 5.73
N TYR A 168 11.04 9.51 5.55
CA TYR A 168 12.04 9.47 6.61
C TYR A 168 12.45 10.86 7.10
N PRO A 169 12.89 11.79 6.23
CA PRO A 169 13.23 13.13 6.66
C PRO A 169 12.02 13.92 7.19
N PHE A 170 10.82 13.67 6.69
CA PHE A 170 9.60 14.26 7.22
C PHE A 170 9.33 13.84 8.67
N VAL A 171 9.56 12.57 9.01
CA VAL A 171 9.35 12.05 10.37
C VAL A 171 10.42 12.55 11.33
N TYR A 172 11.69 12.55 10.93
CA TYR A 172 12.82 12.78 11.84
C TYR A 172 13.38 14.20 11.82
N SER A 173 13.21 14.98 10.75
CA SER A 173 13.66 16.36 10.65
C SER A 173 12.51 17.35 10.80
N SER A 174 12.57 18.20 11.84
CA SER A 174 11.58 19.26 12.03
C SER A 174 11.63 20.29 10.88
N LYS A 175 12.83 20.64 10.42
CA LYS A 175 13.02 21.61 9.32
C LYS A 175 12.36 21.13 8.04
N ILE A 176 12.61 19.86 7.65
CA ILE A 176 12.01 19.27 6.43
C ILE A 176 10.50 19.12 6.58
N ARG A 177 10.01 18.82 7.77
CA ARG A 177 8.58 18.75 8.04
C ARG A 177 7.89 20.11 7.86
N HIS A 178 8.46 21.18 8.41
CA HIS A 178 7.91 22.52 8.21
C HIS A 178 7.96 22.94 6.74
N LEU A 179 9.05 22.65 6.04
CA LEU A 179 9.12 22.85 4.60
C LEU A 179 8.05 22.04 3.85
N GLY A 180 7.84 20.79 4.24
CA GLY A 180 6.79 19.94 3.67
C GLY A 180 5.39 20.52 3.86
N TYR A 181 5.07 21.01 5.06
CA TYR A 181 3.80 21.72 5.29
C TYR A 181 3.67 22.99 4.49
N PHE A 182 4.74 23.77 4.38
CA PHE A 182 4.76 24.99 3.56
C PHE A 182 4.50 24.65 2.08
N VAL A 183 5.28 23.75 1.50
CA VAL A 183 5.10 23.30 0.10
C VAL A 183 3.68 22.76 -0.13
N PHE A 184 3.18 21.94 0.76
CA PHE A 184 1.80 21.44 0.69
C PHE A 184 0.78 22.58 0.68
N SER A 185 0.92 23.57 1.56
CA SER A 185 0.02 24.72 1.61
C SER A 185 0.06 25.54 0.31
N VAL A 186 1.26 25.74 -0.26
CA VAL A 186 1.41 26.41 -1.55
C VAL A 186 0.73 25.62 -2.67
N LEU A 187 0.92 24.29 -2.72
CA LEU A 187 0.26 23.43 -3.72
C LEU A 187 -1.27 23.48 -3.60
N VAL A 188 -1.80 23.48 -2.38
CA VAL A 188 -3.25 23.63 -2.15
C VAL A 188 -3.76 24.96 -2.63
N LEU A 189 -3.05 26.07 -2.34
CA LEU A 189 -3.42 27.40 -2.81
C LEU A 189 -3.38 27.50 -4.34
N LEU A 190 -2.34 26.96 -4.98
CA LEU A 190 -2.24 26.90 -6.45
C LEU A 190 -3.39 26.08 -7.07
N ALA A 191 -3.78 24.99 -6.45
CA ALA A 191 -4.89 24.18 -6.94
C ALA A 191 -6.24 24.90 -6.82
N ILE A 192 -6.43 25.69 -5.77
CA ILE A 192 -7.67 26.47 -5.53
C ILE A 192 -7.74 27.72 -6.41
N SER A 193 -6.62 28.41 -6.66
CA SER A 193 -6.59 29.64 -7.46
C SER A 193 -6.90 29.46 -8.96
N GLY A 194 -6.96 28.23 -9.44
CA GLY A 194 -7.23 27.91 -10.84
C GLY A 194 -6.00 28.03 -11.76
N GLU A 195 -4.96 28.74 -11.37
CA GLU A 195 -3.68 28.80 -12.11
C GLU A 195 -2.93 27.47 -12.06
N GLY A 196 -3.25 26.64 -11.07
CA GLY A 196 -2.77 25.27 -11.00
C GLY A 196 -3.17 24.39 -12.18
N LYS A 197 -4.19 24.75 -12.99
CA LYS A 197 -4.61 23.97 -14.15
C LYS A 197 -3.52 23.84 -15.21
N GLU A 198 -2.79 24.90 -15.48
CA GLU A 198 -1.68 24.87 -16.44
C GLU A 198 -0.50 24.05 -15.92
N PHE A 199 -0.18 24.19 -14.64
CA PHE A 199 0.85 23.38 -13.98
C PHE A 199 0.45 21.89 -13.93
N ILE A 200 -0.83 21.60 -13.69
CA ILE A 200 -1.40 20.24 -13.76
C ILE A 200 -1.25 19.70 -15.17
N TYR A 201 -1.58 20.50 -16.19
CA TYR A 201 -1.44 20.12 -17.60
C TYR A 201 0.01 19.83 -17.96
N PHE A 202 0.94 20.63 -17.45
CA PHE A 202 2.37 20.40 -17.62
C PHE A 202 2.84 19.09 -16.98
N ILE A 203 2.48 18.81 -15.72
CA ILE A 203 2.84 17.54 -15.05
C ILE A 203 2.19 16.35 -15.75
N ARG A 204 0.95 16.50 -16.18
CA ARG A 204 0.19 15.46 -16.91
C ARG A 204 0.85 15.11 -18.25
N ASN A 205 1.39 16.10 -18.95
CA ASN A 205 2.07 15.91 -20.23
C ASN A 205 3.50 15.38 -20.10
N PHE A 206 4.10 15.48 -18.91
CA PHE A 206 5.51 15.13 -18.70
C PHE A 206 5.76 13.61 -18.47
N GLY A 207 4.87 12.73 -18.87
CA GLY A 207 5.22 11.32 -19.01
C GLY A 207 4.38 10.28 -18.26
N VAL A 208 3.35 10.67 -17.51
CA VAL A 208 2.44 9.71 -16.86
C VAL A 208 1.04 9.75 -17.49
N GLY A 209 0.84 10.65 -18.46
CA GLY A 209 -0.45 11.23 -18.69
C GLY A 209 -1.24 10.84 -19.92
N GLN A 210 -0.73 10.09 -20.84
CA GLN A 210 -1.51 9.81 -22.07
C GLN A 210 -2.70 8.86 -21.85
N LYS A 211 -2.71 8.08 -20.74
CA LYS A 211 -3.84 7.18 -20.41
C LYS A 211 -4.73 7.64 -19.25
N ILE A 212 -4.40 8.73 -18.57
CA ILE A 212 -5.31 9.32 -17.59
C ILE A 212 -6.35 10.11 -18.38
N GLY A 213 -7.36 9.38 -18.84
CA GLY A 213 -8.49 9.97 -19.56
C GLY A 213 -9.16 11.09 -18.78
N ASN A 214 -10.12 11.76 -19.38
CA ASN A 214 -10.98 12.80 -18.81
C ASN A 214 -11.80 12.29 -17.61
N GLU A 215 -11.13 11.73 -16.60
CA GLU A 215 -11.77 11.23 -15.40
C GLU A 215 -12.20 12.43 -14.54
N ALA A 216 -13.45 12.41 -14.16
CA ALA A 216 -14.02 13.37 -13.22
C ALA A 216 -13.15 13.49 -11.97
N GLY A 217 -12.99 14.71 -11.45
CA GLY A 217 -12.19 14.97 -10.27
C GLY A 217 -12.53 14.03 -9.12
N VAL A 218 -11.52 13.62 -8.37
CA VAL A 218 -11.73 12.76 -7.19
C VAL A 218 -12.48 13.55 -6.14
N ASN A 219 -13.58 13.00 -5.68
CA ASN A 219 -14.20 13.50 -4.46
C ASN A 219 -13.24 13.20 -3.28
N LEU A 220 -12.68 14.25 -2.68
CA LEU A 220 -11.76 14.15 -1.53
C LEU A 220 -12.39 13.40 -0.35
N ILE A 221 -13.71 13.53 -0.19
CA ILE A 221 -14.46 12.85 0.84
C ILE A 221 -15.19 11.67 0.19
N ASN A 222 -14.54 10.54 0.15
CA ASN A 222 -15.12 9.28 -0.29
C ASN A 222 -15.09 8.23 0.83
N SER A 223 -15.78 7.14 0.62
CA SER A 223 -15.89 6.06 1.60
C SER A 223 -14.53 5.53 2.09
N LEU A 224 -13.57 5.41 1.20
CA LEU A 224 -12.23 4.89 1.53
C LEU A 224 -11.44 5.91 2.38
N SER A 225 -11.50 7.20 2.04
CA SER A 225 -10.81 8.25 2.82
C SER A 225 -11.41 8.38 4.22
N LEU A 226 -12.74 8.36 4.36
CA LEU A 226 -13.41 8.36 5.67
C LEU A 226 -13.03 7.15 6.51
N THR A 227 -12.95 5.98 5.87
CA THR A 227 -12.54 4.74 6.53
C THR A 227 -11.09 4.82 7.02
N ALA A 228 -10.18 5.33 6.19
CA ALA A 228 -8.78 5.51 6.57
C ALA A 228 -8.62 6.50 7.73
N ILE A 229 -9.37 7.61 7.71
CA ILE A 229 -9.39 8.60 8.81
C ILE A 229 -9.90 7.95 10.10
N THR A 230 -11.02 7.24 10.04
CA THR A 230 -11.61 6.59 11.21
C THR A 230 -10.67 5.53 11.79
N TRP A 231 -10.05 4.71 10.94
CA TRP A 231 -9.04 3.75 11.37
C TRP A 231 -7.84 4.43 12.05
N PHE A 232 -7.37 5.54 11.49
CA PHE A 232 -6.30 6.31 12.09
C PHE A 232 -6.68 6.84 13.47
N ILE A 233 -7.87 7.46 13.62
CA ILE A 233 -8.33 8.01 14.89
C ILE A 233 -8.33 6.91 15.97
N ILE A 234 -8.92 5.75 15.68
CA ILE A 234 -8.97 4.63 16.61
C ILE A 234 -7.57 4.12 16.95
N SER A 235 -6.69 4.02 15.95
CA SER A 235 -5.32 3.57 16.14
C SER A 235 -4.49 4.59 16.94
N TYR A 236 -4.71 5.88 16.73
CA TYR A 236 -4.06 6.97 17.45
C TYR A 236 -4.48 7.00 18.92
N ILE A 237 -5.79 6.89 19.23
CA ILE A 237 -6.30 6.88 20.59
C ILE A 237 -5.82 5.63 21.35
N SER A 238 -5.74 4.49 20.66
CA SER A 238 -5.30 3.22 21.27
C SER A 238 -3.78 3.13 21.44
N SER A 239 -2.99 3.93 20.75
CA SER A 239 -1.52 3.88 20.82
C SER A 239 -0.97 4.66 22.03
N ILE A 240 0.28 4.35 22.43
CA ILE A 240 0.90 4.88 23.65
C ILE A 240 2.24 5.54 23.31
N GLY A 241 2.53 6.68 23.96
CA GLY A 241 3.85 7.31 23.94
C GLY A 241 4.35 7.69 22.53
N ASN A 242 5.58 7.29 22.21
CA ASN A 242 6.27 7.61 20.95
C ASN A 242 5.58 7.02 19.71
N GLU A 243 4.87 5.91 19.88
CA GLU A 243 4.14 5.25 18.81
C GLU A 243 2.98 6.12 18.31
N ARG A 244 2.33 6.86 19.22
CA ARG A 244 1.29 7.84 18.88
C ARG A 244 1.86 8.98 18.02
N ARG A 245 3.06 9.48 18.37
CA ARG A 245 3.74 10.52 17.57
C ARG A 245 4.10 9.99 16.18
N PHE A 246 4.62 8.78 16.10
CA PHE A 246 4.96 8.13 14.83
C PHE A 246 3.73 7.98 13.94
N LEU A 247 2.64 7.40 14.46
CA LEU A 247 1.38 7.25 13.74
C LEU A 247 0.85 8.57 13.20
N ARG A 248 0.87 9.63 14.02
CA ARG A 248 0.44 10.96 13.61
C ARG A 248 1.24 11.47 12.41
N LEU A 249 2.57 11.39 12.47
CA LEU A 249 3.42 11.90 11.40
C LEU A 249 3.28 11.06 10.12
N PHE A 250 3.18 9.76 10.26
CA PHE A 250 2.94 8.85 9.14
C PHE A 250 1.61 9.16 8.45
N PHE A 251 0.54 9.31 9.21
CA PHE A 251 -0.78 9.63 8.69
C PHE A 251 -0.84 11.03 8.06
N CYS A 252 -0.30 12.06 8.73
CA CYS A 252 -0.24 13.41 8.17
C CYS A 252 0.44 13.42 6.80
N TYR A 253 1.56 12.71 6.66
CA TYR A 253 2.27 12.61 5.39
C TYR A 253 1.42 11.94 4.31
N GLY A 254 0.74 10.83 4.63
CA GLY A 254 -0.18 10.14 3.71
C GLY A 254 -1.34 11.03 3.26
N VAL A 255 -1.96 11.77 4.20
CA VAL A 255 -3.04 12.71 3.89
C VAL A 255 -2.55 13.83 2.97
N MET A 256 -1.38 14.40 3.23
CA MET A 256 -0.80 15.43 2.36
C MET A 256 -0.65 14.91 0.93
N GLN A 257 -0.12 13.71 0.74
CA GLN A 257 0.01 13.11 -0.59
C GLN A 257 -1.35 12.85 -1.24
N TYR A 258 -2.28 12.25 -0.51
CA TYR A 258 -3.63 11.98 -1.01
C TYR A 258 -4.32 13.25 -1.48
N VAL A 259 -4.30 14.31 -0.67
CA VAL A 259 -4.91 15.60 -1.00
C VAL A 259 -4.21 16.22 -2.22
N THR A 260 -2.87 16.22 -2.26
CA THR A 260 -2.12 16.74 -3.40
C THR A 260 -2.53 16.03 -4.70
N PHE A 261 -2.47 14.71 -4.76
CA PHE A 261 -2.84 13.97 -5.98
C PHE A 261 -4.32 14.16 -6.36
N SER A 262 -5.21 14.28 -5.37
CA SER A 262 -6.63 14.53 -5.62
C SER A 262 -6.87 15.92 -6.20
N LEU A 263 -6.24 16.95 -5.64
CA LEU A 263 -6.35 18.33 -6.12
C LEU A 263 -5.75 18.50 -7.52
N PHE A 264 -4.70 17.75 -7.83
CA PHE A 264 -4.10 17.72 -9.17
C PHE A 264 -4.83 16.83 -10.17
N SER A 265 -6.07 16.42 -9.87
CA SER A 265 -6.89 15.58 -10.75
C SER A 265 -6.17 14.31 -11.22
N LEU A 266 -5.45 13.67 -10.32
CA LEU A 266 -4.77 12.40 -10.51
C LEU A 266 -5.46 11.29 -9.69
N PRO A 267 -6.72 10.91 -10.04
CA PRO A 267 -7.55 10.05 -9.21
C PRO A 267 -6.92 8.68 -8.95
N VAL A 268 -6.36 8.06 -9.97
CA VAL A 268 -5.74 6.74 -9.86
C VAL A 268 -4.57 6.76 -8.86
N MET A 269 -3.73 7.82 -8.91
CA MET A 269 -2.61 7.97 -7.97
C MET A 269 -3.11 8.26 -6.56
N ALA A 270 -4.12 9.10 -6.41
CA ALA A 270 -4.72 9.41 -5.10
C ALA A 270 -5.28 8.15 -4.43
N PHE A 271 -6.07 7.34 -5.15
CA PHE A 271 -6.61 6.10 -4.62
C PHE A 271 -5.51 5.09 -4.27
N ARG A 272 -4.52 4.90 -5.14
CA ARG A 272 -3.40 3.99 -4.86
C ARG A 272 -2.62 4.41 -3.62
N ILE A 273 -2.32 5.69 -3.46
CA ILE A 273 -1.66 6.21 -2.26
C ILE A 273 -2.51 5.93 -1.02
N LEU A 274 -3.80 6.18 -1.08
CA LEU A 274 -4.70 5.94 0.04
C LEU A 274 -4.75 4.45 0.44
N GLU A 275 -4.87 3.55 -0.54
CA GLU A 275 -4.84 2.10 -0.33
C GLU A 275 -3.50 1.64 0.26
N MET A 276 -2.37 2.13 -0.26
CA MET A 276 -1.05 1.83 0.26
C MET A 276 -0.90 2.29 1.72
N TYR A 277 -1.29 3.53 2.02
CA TYR A 277 -1.19 4.05 3.39
C TYR A 277 -2.13 3.32 4.35
N PHE A 278 -3.33 2.97 3.91
CA PHE A 278 -4.25 2.19 4.73
C PHE A 278 -3.67 0.81 5.08
N PHE A 279 -3.14 0.09 4.08
CA PHE A 279 -2.49 -1.20 4.29
C PHE A 279 -1.27 -1.08 5.22
N LEU A 280 -0.45 -0.04 5.03
CA LEU A 280 0.71 0.20 5.87
C LEU A 280 0.33 0.61 7.30
N MET A 281 -0.78 1.30 7.51
CA MET A 281 -1.32 1.57 8.85
C MET A 281 -1.76 0.28 9.57
N LEU A 282 -2.35 -0.67 8.83
CA LEU A 282 -2.64 -2.01 9.37
C LEU A 282 -1.33 -2.73 9.75
N THR A 283 -0.33 -2.67 8.89
CA THR A 283 1.00 -3.22 9.14
C THR A 283 1.64 -2.60 10.40
N ILE A 284 1.54 -1.29 10.58
CA ILE A 284 2.00 -0.60 11.80
C ILE A 284 1.30 -1.19 13.02
N GLY A 285 0.00 -1.46 12.95
CA GLY A 285 -0.77 -2.08 14.03
C GLY A 285 -0.24 -3.44 14.48
N VAL A 286 0.50 -4.16 13.62
CA VAL A 286 1.09 -5.47 13.93
C VAL A 286 2.28 -5.35 14.90
N PHE A 287 3.06 -4.27 14.84
CA PHE A 287 4.29 -4.14 15.63
C PHE A 287 4.27 -3.05 16.70
N ILE A 288 3.32 -2.11 16.67
CA ILE A 288 3.20 -1.09 17.72
C ILE A 288 2.44 -1.61 18.94
N LYS A 289 2.75 -1.01 20.10
CA LYS A 289 2.00 -1.28 21.34
C LYS A 289 0.68 -0.51 21.34
N GLN A 290 -0.41 -1.20 21.58
CA GLN A 290 -1.74 -0.62 21.69
C GLN A 290 -2.35 -1.00 23.05
N LYS A 291 -3.19 -0.11 23.58
CA LYS A 291 -4.00 -0.42 24.76
C LYS A 291 -4.95 -1.56 24.41
N LYS A 292 -4.96 -2.59 25.25
CA LYS A 292 -5.93 -3.68 25.13
C LYS A 292 -7.30 -3.15 25.52
N ASN A 293 -8.12 -2.83 24.53
CA ASN A 293 -9.49 -2.39 24.72
C ASN A 293 -10.37 -3.04 23.65
N TYR A 294 -11.33 -3.83 24.09
CA TYR A 294 -12.24 -4.56 23.23
C TYR A 294 -13.07 -3.65 22.33
N TYR A 295 -13.44 -2.46 22.78
CA TYR A 295 -14.19 -1.49 21.97
C TYR A 295 -13.38 -1.06 20.74
N PHE A 296 -12.07 -0.80 20.88
CA PHE A 296 -11.24 -0.43 19.74
C PHE A 296 -11.08 -1.57 18.73
N ILE A 297 -11.01 -2.82 19.21
CA ILE A 297 -10.97 -4.00 18.33
C ILE A 297 -12.30 -4.13 17.60
N PHE A 298 -13.41 -4.00 18.30
CA PHE A 298 -14.77 -4.07 17.73
C PHE A 298 -14.98 -3.02 16.62
N PHE A 299 -14.67 -1.76 16.88
CA PHE A 299 -14.79 -0.72 15.87
C PHE A 299 -13.87 -0.96 14.65
N LYS A 300 -12.65 -1.45 14.86
CA LYS A 300 -11.76 -1.85 13.76
C LYS A 300 -12.36 -2.98 12.93
N LEU A 301 -12.98 -3.96 13.55
CA LEU A 301 -13.66 -5.05 12.84
C LEU A 301 -14.86 -4.53 12.02
N LEU A 302 -15.65 -3.60 12.55
CA LEU A 302 -16.74 -2.97 11.78
C LEU A 302 -16.21 -2.24 10.53
N ILE A 303 -15.09 -1.54 10.65
CA ILE A 303 -14.44 -0.87 9.52
C ILE A 303 -13.98 -1.91 8.48
N LEU A 304 -13.36 -3.01 8.91
CA LEU A 304 -12.93 -4.06 7.98
C LEU A 304 -14.11 -4.73 7.28
N PHE A 305 -15.20 -4.97 8.00
CA PHE A 305 -16.43 -5.49 7.42
C PHE A 305 -17.01 -4.54 6.37
N TYR A 306 -17.06 -3.24 6.67
CA TYR A 306 -17.50 -2.22 5.72
C TYR A 306 -16.61 -2.18 4.47
N LEU A 307 -15.29 -2.24 4.62
CA LEU A 307 -14.35 -2.27 3.48
C LEU A 307 -14.54 -3.53 2.64
N THR A 308 -14.75 -4.68 3.27
CA THR A 308 -15.06 -5.93 2.55
C THR A 308 -16.32 -5.76 1.70
N TYR A 309 -17.39 -5.25 2.30
CA TYR A 309 -18.62 -4.94 1.56
C TYR A 309 -18.37 -3.97 0.41
N TYR A 310 -17.66 -2.87 0.67
CA TYR A 310 -17.37 -1.84 -0.34
C TYR A 310 -16.61 -2.40 -1.54
N TYR A 311 -15.51 -3.12 -1.29
CA TYR A 311 -14.70 -3.64 -2.39
C TYR A 311 -15.39 -4.75 -3.18
N HIS A 312 -16.12 -5.63 -2.54
CA HIS A 312 -16.77 -6.74 -3.23
C HIS A 312 -18.10 -6.37 -3.88
N MET A 313 -18.93 -5.58 -3.22
CA MET A 313 -20.29 -5.29 -3.67
C MET A 313 -20.41 -3.97 -4.43
N VAL A 314 -19.70 -2.92 -3.99
CA VAL A 314 -19.80 -1.59 -4.61
C VAL A 314 -18.74 -1.41 -5.70
N PHE A 315 -17.51 -1.79 -5.43
CA PHE A 315 -16.40 -1.64 -6.38
C PHE A 315 -16.31 -2.79 -7.39
N GLY A 316 -16.93 -3.92 -7.10
CA GLY A 316 -17.02 -5.06 -8.01
C GLY A 316 -15.67 -5.69 -8.34
N VAL A 317 -14.78 -5.81 -7.34
CA VAL A 317 -13.45 -6.44 -7.53
C VAL A 317 -13.58 -7.89 -8.00
N ILE A 318 -14.67 -8.55 -7.60
CA ILE A 318 -15.04 -9.89 -8.06
C ILE A 318 -16.35 -9.75 -8.85
N ASN A 319 -16.28 -9.38 -10.11
CA ASN A 319 -17.41 -9.57 -11.00
C ASN A 319 -17.53 -11.06 -11.33
N VAL A 320 -18.39 -11.75 -10.58
CA VAL A 320 -18.75 -13.16 -10.81
C VAL A 320 -19.80 -13.28 -11.93
N SER A 321 -20.26 -12.17 -12.49
CA SER A 321 -21.21 -12.15 -13.60
C SER A 321 -20.45 -12.10 -14.93
N GLY A 322 -19.99 -13.24 -15.39
CA GLY A 322 -19.71 -13.52 -16.80
C GLY A 322 -20.86 -14.25 -17.41
#